data_22c90b3b4e3b4ae4ba8a194135a6c8fa
#
_entry.id   22c90b3b4e3b4ae4ba8a194135a6c8fa
#
_cell.length_a   1.000
_cell.length_b   1.000
_cell.length_c   1.000
_cell.angle_alpha   90.00
_cell.angle_beta   90.00
_cell.angle_gamma   90.00
#
_symmetry.space_group_name_H-M   'P 1'
#
loop_
_entity.id
_entity.type
_entity.pdbx_description
1 polymer ?
#
loop_
_entity_poly.entity_id
_entity_poly.type
_entity_poly.pdbx_seq_one_letter_code
_entity_poly.pdbx_strand_id
1 'polypeptide(L)'
;LFIEATAMKGKKGLTLTGQLGDVMKESVAAALSFLRANACELGVNPDFFEDRDIHIHVPTGATPKDGPSAGVTMLTALTSLLTNRKVRKQLAMTGEITLRGAVLPVGGIKEKVLAAYRAGIKTLILPAWNRKDLDDIPANVRKKVKFHFVSDMMEVLRLALEPAREKTMKQKAEKKAVKPGSAKPAAKGDKSRTKIARKPVAKKK
;
A
#
# COMPACT_ATOMS: atom_id res chain seq x y z
N LEU A 1 9.05 4.98 -14.65
CA LEU A 1 8.93 5.33 -13.25
C LEU A 1 8.48 4.13 -12.45
N PHE A 2 9.19 3.80 -11.37
CA PHE A 2 8.80 2.78 -10.39
C PHE A 2 8.34 3.49 -9.11
N ILE A 3 7.45 2.85 -8.38
CA ILE A 3 6.96 3.34 -7.09
C ILE A 3 7.08 2.20 -6.10
N GLU A 4 7.82 2.44 -5.03
CA GLU A 4 7.99 1.52 -3.93
C GLU A 4 7.25 2.06 -2.71
N ALA A 5 6.55 1.18 -2.00
CA ALA A 5 5.86 1.53 -0.77
C ALA A 5 6.18 0.51 0.32
N THR A 6 6.46 0.98 1.52
CA THR A 6 6.66 0.15 2.70
C THR A 6 5.92 0.72 3.90
N ALA A 7 5.59 -0.16 4.84
CA ALA A 7 4.98 0.23 6.11
C ALA A 7 5.82 -0.34 7.25
N MET A 8 6.05 0.48 8.27
CA MET A 8 6.80 0.13 9.46
C MET A 8 6.04 0.55 10.71
N LYS A 9 6.43 0.03 11.86
CA LYS A 9 5.86 0.47 13.14
C LYS A 9 6.19 1.95 13.36
N GLY A 10 5.19 2.77 13.70
CA GLY A 10 5.38 4.21 13.81
C GLY A 10 4.19 4.91 14.44
N LYS A 11 4.09 6.22 14.20
CA LYS A 11 3.06 7.11 14.79
C LYS A 11 2.32 7.89 13.68
N LYS A 12 1.78 7.19 12.69
CA LYS A 12 1.00 7.79 11.58
C LYS A 12 1.83 8.67 10.64
N GLY A 13 3.14 8.43 10.51
CA GLY A 13 4.03 9.19 9.63
C GLY A 13 3.84 8.83 8.16
N LEU A 14 3.96 9.82 7.28
CA LEU A 14 4.07 9.63 5.83
C LEU A 14 5.39 10.24 5.37
N THR A 15 6.28 9.40 4.88
CA THR A 15 7.56 9.81 4.32
C THR A 15 7.53 9.66 2.81
N LEU A 16 7.96 10.70 2.10
CA LEU A 16 8.04 10.72 0.63
C LEU A 16 9.47 11.01 0.21
N THR A 17 10.04 10.17 -0.64
CA THR A 17 11.39 10.36 -1.16
C THR A 17 11.48 10.12 -2.66
N GLY A 18 12.50 10.67 -3.32
CA GLY A 18 12.71 10.53 -4.76
C GLY A 18 12.60 11.85 -5.53
N GLN A 19 12.83 13.00 -4.88
CA GLN A 19 12.71 14.36 -5.45
C GLN A 19 11.36 14.61 -6.09
N LEU A 20 10.28 14.38 -5.31
CA LEU A 20 8.92 14.63 -5.74
C LEU A 20 8.57 16.10 -5.60
N GLY A 21 8.08 16.70 -6.68
CA GLY A 21 7.49 18.03 -6.68
C GLY A 21 6.15 18.07 -5.94
N ASP A 22 5.60 19.24 -5.78
CA ASP A 22 4.44 19.45 -4.91
C ASP A 22 3.17 18.82 -5.47
N VAL A 23 2.95 18.87 -6.79
CA VAL A 23 1.80 18.22 -7.44
C VAL A 23 1.83 16.70 -7.24
N MET A 24 3.00 16.09 -7.30
CA MET A 24 3.14 14.66 -7.06
C MET A 24 2.91 14.30 -5.59
N LYS A 25 3.32 15.14 -4.64
CA LYS A 25 3.02 14.98 -3.20
C LYS A 25 1.52 15.09 -2.93
N GLU A 26 0.82 16.03 -3.58
CA GLU A 26 -0.64 16.15 -3.52
C GLU A 26 -1.33 14.89 -4.07
N SER A 27 -0.82 14.31 -5.15
CA SER A 27 -1.34 13.04 -5.69
C SER A 27 -1.21 11.88 -4.69
N VAL A 28 -0.13 11.83 -3.91
CA VAL A 28 0.01 10.84 -2.82
C VAL A 28 -1.01 11.10 -1.72
N ALA A 29 -1.22 12.36 -1.34
CA ALA A 29 -2.21 12.73 -0.33
C ALA A 29 -3.64 12.36 -0.77
N ALA A 30 -3.99 12.62 -2.04
CA ALA A 30 -5.27 12.22 -2.62
C ALA A 30 -5.43 10.69 -2.64
N ALA A 31 -4.40 9.95 -3.04
CA ALA A 31 -4.39 8.49 -3.03
C ALA A 31 -4.61 7.92 -1.62
N LEU A 32 -3.91 8.46 -0.62
CA LEU A 32 -4.05 8.03 0.77
C LEU A 32 -5.44 8.36 1.33
N SER A 33 -5.99 9.54 1.00
CA SER A 33 -7.34 9.94 1.41
C SER A 33 -8.40 9.03 0.82
N PHE A 34 -8.33 8.72 -0.48
CA PHE A 34 -9.23 7.77 -1.13
C PHE A 34 -9.14 6.38 -0.49
N LEU A 35 -7.92 5.89 -0.25
CA LEU A 35 -7.70 4.58 0.37
C LEU A 35 -8.32 4.51 1.77
N ARG A 36 -8.15 5.55 2.59
CA ARG A 36 -8.74 5.62 3.94
C ARG A 36 -10.26 5.65 3.89
N ALA A 37 -10.83 6.47 3.00
CA ALA A 37 -12.29 6.58 2.84
C ALA A 37 -12.94 5.28 2.38
N ASN A 38 -12.22 4.46 1.60
CA ASN A 38 -12.71 3.21 1.00
C ASN A 38 -12.04 1.96 1.58
N ALA A 39 -11.42 2.04 2.77
CA ALA A 39 -10.60 0.98 3.34
C ALA A 39 -11.34 -0.37 3.41
N CYS A 40 -12.59 -0.38 3.89
CA CYS A 40 -13.39 -1.60 4.01
C CYS A 40 -13.65 -2.26 2.65
N GLU A 41 -14.02 -1.48 1.63
CA GLU A 41 -14.28 -1.98 0.28
C GLU A 41 -13.00 -2.55 -0.37
N LEU A 42 -11.87 -1.92 -0.10
CA LEU A 42 -10.57 -2.34 -0.58
C LEU A 42 -9.99 -3.54 0.18
N GLY A 43 -10.64 -3.98 1.27
CA GLY A 43 -10.13 -5.04 2.13
C GLY A 43 -8.92 -4.63 2.96
N VAL A 44 -8.77 -3.33 3.23
CA VAL A 44 -7.76 -2.75 4.10
C VAL A 44 -8.33 -2.57 5.50
N ASN A 45 -7.53 -2.85 6.54
CA ASN A 45 -7.94 -2.53 7.90
C ASN A 45 -8.10 -1.00 8.03
N PRO A 46 -9.26 -0.46 8.44
CA PRO A 46 -9.45 0.97 8.63
C PRO A 46 -8.42 1.62 9.55
N ASP A 47 -7.95 0.88 10.56
CA ASP A 47 -6.97 1.35 11.54
C ASP A 47 -5.51 1.13 11.11
N PHE A 48 -5.28 0.83 9.82
CA PHE A 48 -3.95 0.48 9.32
C PHE A 48 -2.88 1.56 9.58
N PHE A 49 -3.30 2.79 9.78
CA PHE A 49 -2.43 3.93 9.96
C PHE A 49 -2.16 4.27 11.43
N GLU A 50 -2.87 3.63 12.39
CA GLU A 50 -2.83 4.02 13.81
C GLU A 50 -1.46 3.83 14.46
N ASP A 51 -0.77 2.74 14.12
CA ASP A 51 0.52 2.34 14.70
C ASP A 51 1.63 2.18 13.65
N ARG A 52 1.44 2.77 12.44
CA ARG A 52 2.35 2.59 11.32
C ARG A 52 2.74 3.89 10.67
N ASP A 53 3.98 3.95 10.25
CA ASP A 53 4.47 4.92 9.28
C ASP A 53 4.50 4.27 7.90
N ILE A 54 4.15 5.06 6.89
CA ILE A 54 4.23 4.66 5.48
C ILE A 54 5.34 5.46 4.82
N HIS A 55 6.17 4.78 4.06
CA HIS A 55 7.18 5.40 3.22
C HIS A 55 6.94 5.04 1.76
N ILE A 56 6.80 6.06 0.93
CA ILE A 56 6.74 5.94 -0.53
C ILE A 56 8.04 6.49 -1.10
N HIS A 57 8.70 5.66 -1.89
CA HIS A 57 9.94 6.02 -2.58
C HIS A 57 9.76 5.90 -4.09
N VAL A 58 10.21 6.91 -4.81
CA VAL A 58 10.26 6.89 -6.27
C VAL A 58 11.72 6.92 -6.70
N PRO A 59 12.31 5.78 -7.09
CA PRO A 59 13.71 5.68 -7.48
C PRO A 59 14.12 6.64 -8.60
N THR A 60 15.45 6.69 -8.90
CA THR A 60 16.06 7.68 -9.78
C THR A 60 16.05 9.10 -9.19
N GLY A 61 16.59 9.23 -7.97
CA GLY A 61 16.60 10.50 -7.22
C GLY A 61 17.36 11.65 -7.87
N ALA A 62 18.23 11.39 -8.86
CA ALA A 62 18.92 12.45 -9.59
C ALA A 62 18.01 13.26 -10.53
N THR A 63 16.80 12.75 -10.84
CA THR A 63 15.85 13.40 -11.74
C THR A 63 14.64 13.87 -10.95
N PRO A 64 14.37 15.18 -10.85
CA PRO A 64 13.13 15.68 -10.25
C PRO A 64 11.91 15.16 -10.99
N LYS A 65 10.86 14.83 -10.25
CA LYS A 65 9.61 14.28 -10.77
C LYS A 65 8.44 15.07 -10.21
N ASP A 66 7.59 15.51 -11.10
CA ASP A 66 6.37 16.20 -10.72
C ASP A 66 5.20 15.87 -11.64
N GLY A 67 3.98 16.21 -11.21
CA GLY A 67 2.76 16.04 -11.95
C GLY A 67 1.80 15.01 -11.37
N PRO A 68 0.50 15.09 -11.75
CA PRO A 68 -0.58 14.30 -11.16
C PRO A 68 -0.68 12.89 -11.75
N SER A 69 -0.02 12.60 -12.87
CA SER A 69 -0.22 11.41 -13.70
C SER A 69 0.21 10.08 -13.04
N ALA A 70 0.86 10.13 -11.87
CA ALA A 70 1.26 8.95 -11.10
C ALA A 70 0.23 8.55 -10.02
N GLY A 71 -0.86 9.31 -9.83
CA GLY A 71 -1.84 9.09 -8.78
C GLY A 71 -2.40 7.67 -8.75
N VAL A 72 -2.79 7.13 -9.91
CA VAL A 72 -3.27 5.73 -10.01
C VAL A 72 -2.21 4.72 -9.57
N THR A 73 -0.94 4.98 -9.85
CA THR A 73 0.17 4.08 -9.49
C THR A 73 0.47 4.18 -7.99
N MET A 74 0.41 5.38 -7.41
CA MET A 74 0.57 5.61 -5.97
C MET A 74 -0.50 4.85 -5.17
N LEU A 75 -1.76 4.98 -5.55
CA LEU A 75 -2.85 4.26 -4.90
C LEU A 75 -2.72 2.74 -5.07
N THR A 76 -2.34 2.28 -6.25
CA THR A 76 -2.13 0.85 -6.51
C THR A 76 -1.02 0.28 -5.63
N ALA A 77 0.10 1.00 -5.48
CA ALA A 77 1.21 0.60 -4.62
C ALA A 77 0.80 0.52 -3.14
N LEU A 78 0.07 1.53 -2.65
CA LEU A 78 -0.47 1.56 -1.29
C LEU A 78 -1.46 0.42 -1.04
N THR A 79 -2.40 0.20 -1.96
CA THR A 79 -3.38 -0.88 -1.85
C THR A 79 -2.70 -2.25 -1.89
N SER A 80 -1.72 -2.43 -2.78
CA SER A 80 -0.90 -3.65 -2.85
C SER A 80 -0.22 -3.96 -1.51
N LEU A 81 0.44 -2.94 -0.93
CA LEU A 81 1.12 -3.04 0.36
C LEU A 81 0.16 -3.46 1.47
N LEU A 82 -0.97 -2.77 1.61
CA LEU A 82 -1.87 -2.93 2.74
C LEU A 82 -2.77 -4.16 2.64
N THR A 83 -3.07 -4.62 1.43
CA THR A 83 -3.82 -5.86 1.18
C THR A 83 -2.92 -7.08 0.98
N ASN A 84 -1.60 -6.91 0.90
CA ASN A 84 -0.62 -7.95 0.56
C ASN A 84 -0.95 -8.67 -0.77
N ARG A 85 -1.53 -7.95 -1.72
CA ARG A 85 -1.82 -8.41 -3.08
C ARG A 85 -0.74 -7.90 -4.02
N LYS A 86 -0.13 -8.78 -4.79
CA LYS A 86 0.94 -8.40 -5.72
C LYS A 86 0.39 -7.63 -6.91
N VAL A 87 1.13 -6.64 -7.36
CA VAL A 87 0.90 -6.01 -8.67
C VAL A 87 1.29 -6.99 -9.77
N ARG A 88 0.47 -7.11 -10.80
CA ARG A 88 0.74 -7.96 -11.96
C ARG A 88 2.01 -7.53 -12.68
N LYS A 89 2.77 -8.50 -13.17
CA LYS A 89 4.00 -8.25 -13.93
C LYS A 89 3.70 -7.68 -15.32
N GLN A 90 4.67 -7.00 -15.90
CA GLN A 90 4.60 -6.41 -17.25
C GLN A 90 3.39 -5.48 -17.45
N LEU A 91 3.02 -4.77 -16.38
CA LEU A 91 1.94 -3.81 -16.34
C LEU A 91 2.51 -2.41 -16.09
N ALA A 92 2.03 -1.43 -16.82
CA ALA A 92 2.21 -0.02 -16.51
C ALA A 92 0.86 0.70 -16.50
N MET A 93 0.82 1.82 -15.83
CA MET A 93 -0.40 2.61 -15.72
C MET A 93 -0.07 4.09 -15.61
N THR A 94 -1.00 4.93 -16.00
CA THR A 94 -0.95 6.37 -15.79
C THR A 94 -2.36 6.91 -15.65
N GLY A 95 -2.51 7.97 -14.89
CA GLY A 95 -3.79 8.64 -14.65
C GLY A 95 -3.72 9.50 -13.40
N GLU A 96 -4.44 10.60 -13.43
CA GLU A 96 -4.70 11.40 -12.24
C GLU A 96 -5.89 10.82 -11.49
N ILE A 97 -5.86 10.87 -10.17
CA ILE A 97 -6.97 10.37 -9.34
C ILE A 97 -7.64 11.51 -8.59
N THR A 98 -8.96 11.42 -8.46
CA THR A 98 -9.75 12.31 -7.60
C THR A 98 -10.01 11.65 -6.23
N LEU A 99 -10.43 12.45 -5.25
CA LEU A 99 -10.85 11.95 -3.93
C LEU A 99 -12.05 10.98 -4.00
N ARG A 100 -12.81 11.00 -5.10
CA ARG A 100 -13.94 10.08 -5.34
C ARG A 100 -13.58 8.84 -6.14
N GLY A 101 -12.30 8.69 -6.52
CA GLY A 101 -11.81 7.54 -7.27
C GLY A 101 -11.93 7.65 -8.78
N ALA A 102 -12.41 8.77 -9.33
CA ALA A 102 -12.41 8.95 -10.77
C ALA A 102 -10.98 9.05 -11.30
N VAL A 103 -10.75 8.46 -12.46
CA VAL A 103 -9.46 8.48 -13.17
C VAL A 103 -9.54 9.51 -14.30
N LEU A 104 -8.80 10.60 -14.13
CA LEU A 104 -8.77 11.72 -15.07
C LEU A 104 -7.70 11.56 -16.15
N PRO A 105 -7.92 12.15 -17.35
CA PRO A 105 -6.98 12.09 -18.44
C PRO A 105 -5.68 12.83 -18.12
N VAL A 106 -4.59 12.39 -18.76
CA VAL A 106 -3.25 12.95 -18.58
C VAL A 106 -2.56 13.18 -19.92
N GLY A 107 -1.56 14.05 -19.95
CA GLY A 107 -0.75 14.31 -21.13
C GLY A 107 0.35 13.29 -21.37
N GLY A 108 0.97 13.36 -22.56
CA GLY A 108 2.16 12.58 -22.91
C GLY A 108 1.90 11.09 -23.08
N ILE A 109 0.74 10.69 -23.52
CA ILE A 109 0.37 9.26 -23.71
C ILE A 109 1.28 8.57 -24.70
N LYS A 110 1.59 9.20 -25.82
CA LYS A 110 2.48 8.63 -26.83
C LYS A 110 3.84 8.29 -26.25
N GLU A 111 4.47 9.22 -25.55
CA GLU A 111 5.80 9.05 -24.95
C GLU A 111 5.77 7.99 -23.87
N LYS A 112 4.74 7.97 -23.02
CA LYS A 112 4.55 6.98 -21.96
C LYS A 112 4.39 5.57 -22.53
N VAL A 113 3.58 5.41 -23.59
CA VAL A 113 3.38 4.12 -24.25
C VAL A 113 4.66 3.64 -24.92
N LEU A 114 5.38 4.51 -25.64
CA LEU A 114 6.65 4.16 -26.25
C LEU A 114 7.71 3.76 -25.21
N ALA A 115 7.78 4.48 -24.10
CA ALA A 115 8.69 4.13 -23.01
C ALA A 115 8.34 2.77 -22.38
N ALA A 116 7.06 2.51 -22.13
CA ALA A 116 6.59 1.22 -21.62
C ALA A 116 6.91 0.07 -22.60
N TYR A 117 6.64 0.26 -23.87
CA TYR A 117 6.96 -0.73 -24.92
C TYR A 117 8.46 -1.05 -24.98
N ARG A 118 9.33 -0.02 -24.93
CA ARG A 118 10.79 -0.20 -24.89
C ARG A 118 11.25 -0.95 -23.65
N ALA A 119 10.56 -0.78 -22.52
CA ALA A 119 10.80 -1.50 -21.29
C ALA A 119 10.22 -2.94 -21.27
N GLY A 120 9.66 -3.42 -22.37
CA GLY A 120 9.09 -4.77 -22.47
C GLY A 120 7.72 -4.93 -21.81
N ILE A 121 7.06 -3.83 -21.46
CA ILE A 121 5.71 -3.85 -20.89
C ILE A 121 4.70 -4.24 -21.95
N LYS A 122 3.81 -5.16 -21.62
CA LYS A 122 2.81 -5.69 -22.56
C LYS A 122 1.38 -5.22 -22.28
N THR A 123 1.14 -4.70 -21.09
CA THR A 123 -0.20 -4.26 -20.68
C THR A 123 -0.14 -2.85 -20.12
N LEU A 124 -1.01 -1.97 -20.61
CA LEU A 124 -1.14 -0.60 -20.13
C LEU A 124 -2.57 -0.31 -19.68
N ILE A 125 -2.68 0.36 -18.53
CA ILE A 125 -3.94 0.92 -18.02
C ILE A 125 -3.87 2.43 -18.23
N LEU A 126 -4.84 2.96 -18.96
CA LEU A 126 -4.93 4.36 -19.36
C LEU A 126 -6.31 4.91 -18.98
N PRO A 127 -6.44 6.22 -18.72
CA PRO A 127 -7.74 6.84 -18.56
C PRO A 127 -8.62 6.68 -19.79
N ALA A 128 -9.93 6.51 -19.60
CA ALA A 128 -10.88 6.31 -20.69
C ALA A 128 -10.84 7.46 -21.71
N TRP A 129 -10.71 8.69 -21.23
CA TRP A 129 -10.63 9.88 -22.07
C TRP A 129 -9.36 9.99 -22.94
N ASN A 130 -8.30 9.24 -22.59
CA ASN A 130 -7.09 9.17 -23.39
C ASN A 130 -7.17 8.12 -24.54
N ARG A 131 -8.31 7.49 -24.76
CA ARG A 131 -8.49 6.57 -25.90
C ARG A 131 -8.18 7.22 -27.25
N LYS A 132 -8.53 8.49 -27.41
CA LYS A 132 -8.26 9.27 -28.63
C LYS A 132 -6.77 9.41 -28.93
N ASP A 133 -5.92 9.40 -27.91
CA ASP A 133 -4.46 9.59 -28.06
C ASP A 133 -3.77 8.34 -28.64
N LEU A 134 -4.51 7.22 -28.80
CA LEU A 134 -3.97 6.03 -29.48
C LEU A 134 -3.66 6.24 -30.94
N ASP A 135 -4.29 7.20 -31.58
CA ASP A 135 -4.07 7.47 -33.02
C ASP A 135 -2.67 8.03 -33.27
N ASP A 136 -2.06 8.67 -32.29
CA ASP A 136 -0.69 9.16 -32.33
C ASP A 136 0.38 8.07 -32.12
N ILE A 137 -0.04 6.85 -31.73
CA ILE A 137 0.87 5.75 -31.44
C ILE A 137 1.13 4.93 -32.71
N PRO A 138 2.41 4.66 -33.05
CA PRO A 138 2.75 3.83 -34.22
C PRO A 138 2.01 2.49 -34.20
N ALA A 139 1.46 2.09 -35.35
CA ALA A 139 0.63 0.90 -35.50
C ALA A 139 1.33 -0.39 -35.06
N ASN A 140 2.65 -0.50 -35.29
CA ASN A 140 3.46 -1.64 -34.87
C ASN A 140 3.56 -1.77 -33.33
N VAL A 141 3.54 -0.66 -32.58
CA VAL A 141 3.50 -0.65 -31.10
C VAL A 141 2.09 -0.94 -30.62
N ARG A 142 1.09 -0.27 -31.21
CA ARG A 142 -0.33 -0.45 -30.85
C ARG A 142 -0.80 -1.90 -30.95
N LYS A 143 -0.31 -2.66 -31.94
CA LYS A 143 -0.62 -4.09 -32.12
C LYS A 143 0.05 -5.01 -31.08
N LYS A 144 1.13 -4.57 -30.43
CA LYS A 144 1.92 -5.40 -29.52
C LYS A 144 1.65 -5.15 -28.05
N VAL A 145 0.88 -4.10 -27.72
CA VAL A 145 0.54 -3.70 -26.37
C VAL A 145 -0.97 -3.82 -26.17
N LYS A 146 -1.36 -4.41 -25.05
CA LYS A 146 -2.76 -4.50 -24.64
C LYS A 146 -3.11 -3.25 -23.82
N PHE A 147 -4.15 -2.54 -24.25
CA PHE A 147 -4.64 -1.36 -23.59
C PHE A 147 -5.93 -1.64 -22.82
N HIS A 148 -5.98 -1.19 -21.58
CA HIS A 148 -7.18 -1.13 -20.76
C HIS A 148 -7.51 0.32 -20.48
N PHE A 149 -8.74 0.71 -20.82
CA PHE A 149 -9.24 2.06 -20.59
C PHE A 149 -10.19 2.04 -19.40
N VAL A 150 -9.92 2.88 -18.41
CA VAL A 150 -10.61 2.91 -17.13
C VAL A 150 -11.08 4.31 -16.79
N SER A 151 -12.17 4.40 -16.07
CA SER A 151 -12.73 5.66 -15.57
C SER A 151 -12.71 5.74 -14.04
N ASP A 152 -12.43 4.61 -13.38
CA ASP A 152 -12.51 4.49 -11.93
C ASP A 152 -11.34 3.68 -11.35
N MET A 153 -10.94 4.02 -10.13
CA MET A 153 -9.83 3.35 -9.43
C MET A 153 -10.11 1.90 -9.06
N MET A 154 -11.37 1.53 -8.82
CA MET A 154 -11.70 0.13 -8.53
C MET A 154 -11.45 -0.76 -9.76
N GLU A 155 -11.67 -0.23 -10.98
CA GLU A 155 -11.31 -0.90 -12.23
C GLU A 155 -9.79 -1.07 -12.35
N VAL A 156 -9.02 0.00 -12.04
CA VAL A 156 -7.55 -0.06 -12.02
C VAL A 156 -7.07 -1.16 -11.09
N LEU A 157 -7.56 -1.20 -9.86
CA LEU A 157 -7.12 -2.17 -8.86
C LEU A 157 -7.49 -3.61 -9.24
N ARG A 158 -8.65 -3.84 -9.86
CA ARG A 158 -9.05 -5.16 -10.39
C ARG A 158 -8.11 -5.64 -11.49
N LEU A 159 -7.68 -4.74 -12.37
CA LEU A 159 -6.77 -5.04 -13.46
C LEU A 159 -5.32 -5.17 -13.00
N ALA A 160 -4.90 -4.34 -12.04
CA ALA A 160 -3.50 -4.24 -11.62
C ALA A 160 -3.09 -5.26 -10.57
N LEU A 161 -3.98 -5.62 -9.64
CA LEU A 161 -3.64 -6.50 -8.53
C LEU A 161 -4.01 -7.96 -8.82
N GLU A 162 -3.18 -8.88 -8.33
CA GLU A 162 -3.55 -10.30 -8.29
C GLU A 162 -4.75 -10.49 -7.36
N PRO A 163 -5.58 -11.53 -7.57
CA PRO A 163 -6.65 -11.87 -6.65
C PRO A 163 -6.12 -11.98 -5.21
N ALA A 164 -6.94 -11.62 -4.24
CA ALA A 164 -6.60 -11.87 -2.85
C ALA A 164 -6.32 -13.37 -2.71
N ARG A 165 -5.12 -13.73 -2.23
CA ARG A 165 -4.87 -15.11 -1.85
C ARG A 165 -5.83 -15.41 -0.71
N GLU A 166 -6.68 -16.41 -0.87
CA GLU A 166 -7.44 -17.00 0.23
C GLU A 166 -6.45 -17.54 1.28
N LYS A 167 -5.86 -16.65 2.06
CA LYS A 167 -5.20 -17.03 3.29
C LYS A 167 -6.29 -17.34 4.28
N THR A 168 -6.81 -18.53 4.14
CA THR A 168 -7.03 -19.38 5.29
C THR A 168 -7.49 -18.62 6.54
N MET A 169 -8.76 -18.21 6.55
CA MET A 169 -9.48 -18.05 7.83
C MET A 169 -9.32 -19.32 8.69
N LYS A 170 -9.08 -20.48 8.10
CA LYS A 170 -8.74 -21.74 8.79
C LYS A 170 -7.48 -21.64 9.67
N GLN A 171 -6.41 -20.98 9.24
CA GLN A 171 -5.18 -20.90 10.08
C GLN A 171 -5.28 -19.91 11.26
N LYS A 172 -6.19 -18.91 11.22
CA LYS A 172 -6.48 -18.07 12.39
C LYS A 172 -7.39 -18.76 13.39
N ALA A 173 -8.29 -19.63 12.95
CA ALA A 173 -9.16 -20.41 13.81
C ALA A 173 -8.34 -21.52 14.52
N GLU A 174 -7.44 -22.21 13.83
CA GLU A 174 -6.59 -23.26 14.42
C GLU A 174 -5.57 -22.70 15.42
N LYS A 175 -4.97 -21.50 15.18
CA LYS A 175 -4.09 -20.86 16.18
C LYS A 175 -4.82 -20.33 17.42
N LYS A 176 -6.13 -20.15 17.35
CA LYS A 176 -6.97 -19.75 18.50
C LYS A 176 -7.49 -20.93 19.28
N ALA A 177 -7.53 -22.14 18.66
CA ALA A 177 -8.02 -23.37 19.27
C ALA A 177 -6.96 -24.19 20.03
N VAL A 178 -5.67 -23.88 19.89
CA VAL A 178 -4.58 -24.57 20.58
C VAL A 178 -4.05 -23.71 21.73
N LYS A 179 -4.84 -23.60 22.80
CA LYS A 179 -4.38 -23.38 24.19
C LYS A 179 -5.26 -24.17 25.12
N PRO A 180 -4.94 -25.45 25.38
CA PRO A 180 -5.48 -26.12 26.56
C PRO A 180 -4.75 -25.57 27.78
N GLY A 181 -5.51 -25.14 28.76
CA GLY A 181 -5.01 -24.72 30.05
C GLY A 181 -4.24 -25.84 30.74
N SER A 182 -3.01 -25.58 31.14
CA SER A 182 -2.30 -26.40 32.11
C SER A 182 -2.70 -25.93 33.53
N ALA A 183 -3.70 -26.60 34.08
CA ALA A 183 -3.95 -26.58 35.51
C ALA A 183 -2.79 -27.27 36.24
N LYS A 184 -2.10 -26.57 37.12
CA LYS A 184 -1.19 -27.16 38.13
C LYS A 184 -2.00 -27.59 39.35
N PRO A 185 -1.75 -28.78 39.88
CA PRO A 185 -2.40 -29.22 41.14
C PRO A 185 -1.77 -28.55 42.36
N ALA A 186 -2.63 -28.23 43.32
CA ALA A 186 -2.28 -27.74 44.62
C ALA A 186 -1.53 -28.82 45.45
N ALA A 187 -0.43 -28.45 46.08
CA ALA A 187 0.23 -29.23 47.13
C ALA A 187 -0.02 -28.53 48.49
N LYS A 188 -0.54 -29.32 49.41
CA LYS A 188 -0.82 -29.00 50.80
C LYS A 188 0.44 -29.03 51.67
N GLY A 189 0.46 -28.09 52.66
CA GLY A 189 0.98 -28.30 54.02
C GLY A 189 2.51 -28.13 54.18
N ASP A 190 2.97 -27.31 55.05
CA ASP A 190 3.04 -27.57 56.48
C ASP A 190 3.52 -26.31 57.25
N LYS A 191 3.17 -26.31 58.53
CA LYS A 191 3.38 -25.28 59.54
C LYS A 191 4.84 -25.25 60.03
N SER A 192 5.42 -24.11 60.37
CA SER A 192 5.78 -23.76 61.75
C SER A 192 6.84 -22.64 61.85
N ARG A 193 6.56 -21.76 62.81
CA ARG A 193 7.40 -21.07 63.81
C ARG A 193 8.31 -19.90 63.38
N THR A 194 7.82 -18.72 63.74
CA THR A 194 8.25 -17.82 64.85
C THR A 194 9.73 -17.39 64.91
N LYS A 195 9.99 -16.11 64.86
CA LYS A 195 10.60 -15.15 65.83
C LYS A 195 11.14 -13.92 65.09
N ILE A 196 10.54 -12.78 65.35
CA ILE A 196 10.88 -11.64 66.24
C ILE A 196 12.35 -11.22 66.15
N ALA A 197 12.63 -10.00 65.62
CA ALA A 197 13.33 -8.91 66.31
C ALA A 197 13.66 -7.74 65.39
N ARG A 198 13.01 -6.60 65.60
CA ARG A 198 13.54 -5.29 66.06
C ARG A 198 14.48 -4.53 65.07
N LYS A 199 13.94 -3.36 64.76
CA LYS A 199 14.60 -2.09 64.38
C LYS A 199 15.71 -1.67 65.38
N PRO A 200 16.61 -0.74 65.06
CA PRO A 200 16.32 0.69 64.83
C PRO A 200 17.24 1.35 63.75
N VAL A 201 16.77 2.43 63.14
CA VAL A 201 16.82 3.88 63.39
C VAL A 201 18.21 4.56 63.20
N ALA A 202 18.14 5.62 62.43
CA ALA A 202 18.89 6.87 62.44
C ALA A 202 20.09 6.98 61.51
N LYS A 203 20.15 7.96 60.77
CA LYS A 203 20.22 9.41 60.67
C LYS A 203 21.46 9.90 59.90
N LYS A 204 21.21 10.83 59.02
CA LYS A 204 22.03 12.02 58.67
C LYS A 204 23.43 11.81 58.09
N LYS A 205 23.67 12.27 56.90
CA LYS A 205 23.96 13.68 56.53
C LYS A 205 23.61 13.91 55.07
#